data_5367bb111b4e46e25f31b6ef170c8d86
#
_entry.id   5367bb111b4e46e25f31b6ef170c8d86
#
_cell.length_a   1.000
_cell.length_b   1.000
_cell.length_c   1.000
_cell.angle_alpha   90.00
_cell.angle_beta   90.00
_cell.angle_gamma   90.00
#
_symmetry.space_group_name_H-M   'P 1'
#
loop_
_entity.id
_entity.type
_entity.pdbx_description
1 polymer ?
#
loop_
_entity_poly.entity_id
_entity_poly.type
_entity_poly.pdbx_seq_one_letter_code
_entity_poly.pdbx_strand_id
1 'polypeptide(L)'
;TYVSESGTNSQYLNLLPAEARRGITLTAIYGWKPGAALPVSGINEDDYKMATQIILWEYQQQLRSDPYSRHGNGHADADQYFSVIAGRPAEKAYDWILAQVASHSTVPSFTSSKKSEAPELELKWDVEKKVYTLTVTDTNNLKIDLEALKGSGVSVTRNGNEYTFTSRQMMMDPVLFEFRKNIPVANDMLIWGRPGYQTMMTGASDPVSFFVKFKTETYGTAKLVKTSEDGIVSGITFHISGTDILGNEVNEEVTTGENGQIEKKLLPGTYLV
;
A
#
# COMPACT_ATOMS: atom_id res chain seq x y z
N THR A 1 -18.97 -31.32 18.94
CA THR A 1 -19.58 -30.16 18.25
C THR A 1 -18.46 -29.27 17.75
N TYR A 2 -18.50 -28.86 16.48
CA TYR A 2 -17.60 -27.84 15.95
C TYR A 2 -18.06 -26.48 16.44
N VAL A 3 -17.09 -25.61 16.77
CA VAL A 3 -17.32 -24.20 17.10
C VAL A 3 -16.83 -23.37 15.93
N SER A 4 -17.68 -22.45 15.45
CA SER A 4 -17.31 -21.51 14.40
C SER A 4 -16.80 -20.21 15.00
N GLU A 5 -15.75 -19.66 14.39
CA GLU A 5 -15.18 -18.36 14.72
C GLU A 5 -15.06 -17.53 13.44
N SER A 6 -15.22 -16.20 13.55
CA SER A 6 -14.86 -15.31 12.45
C SER A 6 -13.33 -15.28 12.29
N GLY A 7 -12.84 -15.23 11.05
CA GLY A 7 -11.40 -15.23 10.78
C GLY A 7 -10.65 -14.07 11.42
N THR A 8 -11.31 -12.93 11.63
CA THR A 8 -10.75 -11.74 12.28
C THR A 8 -10.54 -11.94 13.79
N ASN A 9 -11.30 -12.83 14.42
CA ASN A 9 -11.26 -13.09 15.86
C ASN A 9 -10.71 -14.48 16.20
N SER A 10 -10.27 -15.25 15.21
CA SER A 10 -9.78 -16.60 15.44
C SER A 10 -8.48 -16.58 16.24
N GLN A 11 -8.50 -17.18 17.42
CA GLN A 11 -7.30 -17.39 18.23
C GLN A 11 -6.25 -18.22 17.46
N TYR A 12 -6.69 -19.18 16.66
CA TYR A 12 -5.81 -20.01 15.86
C TYR A 12 -5.01 -19.20 14.82
N LEU A 13 -5.68 -18.36 14.01
CA LEU A 13 -4.99 -17.53 13.02
C LEU A 13 -4.10 -16.46 13.69
N ASN A 14 -4.50 -15.96 14.85
CA ASN A 14 -3.71 -14.95 15.57
C ASN A 14 -2.39 -15.48 16.14
N LEU A 15 -2.23 -16.79 16.27
CA LEU A 15 -0.96 -17.42 16.65
C LEU A 15 0.04 -17.51 15.50
N LEU A 16 -0.40 -17.34 14.26
CA LEU A 16 0.45 -17.41 13.07
C LEU A 16 1.04 -16.04 12.71
N PRO A 17 2.25 -16.00 12.12
CA PRO A 17 2.81 -14.79 11.54
C PRO A 17 1.87 -14.13 10.52
N ALA A 18 1.98 -12.83 10.33
CA ALA A 18 1.10 -12.07 9.43
C ALA A 18 1.15 -12.60 7.97
N GLU A 19 2.34 -12.98 7.52
CA GLU A 19 2.57 -13.54 6.19
C GLU A 19 1.85 -14.89 6.00
N ALA A 20 1.93 -15.77 7.00
CA ALA A 20 1.22 -17.06 6.98
C ALA A 20 -0.30 -16.86 6.98
N ARG A 21 -0.82 -15.95 7.81
CA ARG A 21 -2.26 -15.60 7.82
C ARG A 21 -2.72 -15.09 6.46
N ARG A 22 -1.96 -14.20 5.85
CA ARG A 22 -2.23 -13.67 4.51
C ARG A 22 -2.26 -14.78 3.48
N GLY A 23 -1.24 -15.65 3.48
CA GLY A 23 -1.15 -16.78 2.57
C GLY A 23 -2.33 -17.76 2.70
N ILE A 24 -2.72 -18.10 3.92
CA ILE A 24 -3.90 -18.94 4.20
C ILE A 24 -5.17 -18.30 3.64
N THR A 25 -5.37 -17.00 3.92
CA THR A 25 -6.57 -16.28 3.47
C THR A 25 -6.63 -16.18 1.94
N LEU A 26 -5.52 -15.85 1.29
CA LEU A 26 -5.46 -15.80 -0.17
C LEU A 26 -5.62 -17.19 -0.80
N THR A 27 -5.07 -18.22 -0.18
CA THR A 27 -5.30 -19.60 -0.63
C THR A 27 -6.78 -20.01 -0.51
N ALA A 28 -7.49 -19.56 0.52
CA ALA A 28 -8.93 -19.78 0.64
C ALA A 28 -9.73 -18.99 -0.43
N ILE A 29 -9.23 -17.85 -0.90
CA ILE A 29 -9.84 -17.09 -2.00
C ILE A 29 -9.67 -17.82 -3.34
N TYR A 30 -8.45 -18.25 -3.64
CA TYR A 30 -8.07 -18.80 -4.94
C TYR A 30 -8.06 -20.32 -5.00
N GLY A 31 -8.13 -21.02 -3.88
CA GLY A 31 -8.20 -22.47 -3.80
C GLY A 31 -9.57 -23.03 -4.11
N TRP A 32 -9.65 -24.34 -4.02
CA TRP A 32 -10.89 -25.05 -4.25
C TRP A 32 -11.97 -24.66 -3.21
N LYS A 33 -13.19 -24.52 -3.68
CA LYS A 33 -14.42 -24.40 -2.89
C LYS A 33 -15.56 -25.06 -3.65
N PRO A 34 -16.64 -25.50 -2.96
CA PRO A 34 -17.79 -26.12 -3.61
C PRO A 34 -18.33 -25.26 -4.76
N GLY A 35 -18.47 -25.85 -5.94
CA GLY A 35 -18.94 -25.18 -7.14
C GLY A 35 -17.90 -24.30 -7.85
N ALA A 36 -16.65 -24.29 -7.42
CA ALA A 36 -15.60 -23.58 -8.15
C ALA A 36 -15.31 -24.24 -9.50
N ALA A 37 -15.18 -23.43 -10.54
CA ALA A 37 -14.68 -23.88 -11.82
C ALA A 37 -13.21 -24.32 -11.70
N LEU A 38 -12.82 -25.32 -12.50
CA LEU A 38 -11.42 -25.74 -12.55
C LEU A 38 -10.57 -24.62 -13.19
N PRO A 39 -9.49 -24.17 -12.53
CA PRO A 39 -8.74 -23.01 -12.95
C PRO A 39 -7.83 -23.24 -14.15
N VAL A 40 -7.45 -24.50 -14.38
CA VAL A 40 -6.54 -24.89 -15.47
C VAL A 40 -7.01 -26.20 -16.12
N SER A 41 -6.62 -26.43 -17.36
CA SER A 41 -6.96 -27.66 -18.07
C SER A 41 -6.12 -28.86 -17.59
N GLY A 42 -6.69 -30.06 -17.69
CA GLY A 42 -6.01 -31.31 -17.37
C GLY A 42 -5.86 -31.60 -15.88
N ILE A 43 -6.75 -31.04 -15.07
CA ILE A 43 -6.96 -31.38 -13.67
C ILE A 43 -8.43 -31.76 -13.44
N ASN A 44 -8.70 -32.42 -12.33
CA ASN A 44 -10.05 -32.65 -11.84
C ASN A 44 -10.27 -31.93 -10.48
N GLU A 45 -11.46 -32.10 -9.92
CA GLU A 45 -11.82 -31.43 -8.65
C GLU A 45 -10.94 -31.89 -7.49
N ASP A 46 -10.57 -33.15 -7.45
CA ASP A 46 -9.74 -33.74 -6.36
C ASP A 46 -8.29 -33.23 -6.46
N ASP A 47 -7.77 -33.05 -7.67
CA ASP A 47 -6.47 -32.39 -7.90
C ASP A 47 -6.46 -30.97 -7.32
N TYR A 48 -7.56 -30.22 -7.56
CA TYR A 48 -7.68 -28.84 -7.06
C TYR A 48 -7.82 -28.79 -5.54
N LYS A 49 -8.61 -29.70 -4.94
CA LYS A 49 -8.72 -29.86 -3.47
C LYS A 49 -7.37 -30.17 -2.85
N MET A 50 -6.66 -31.14 -3.42
CA MET A 50 -5.35 -31.58 -2.91
C MET A 50 -4.33 -30.46 -2.96
N ALA A 51 -4.23 -29.75 -4.08
CA ALA A 51 -3.34 -28.61 -4.22
C ALA A 51 -3.64 -27.51 -3.19
N THR A 52 -4.92 -27.17 -3.01
CA THR A 52 -5.35 -26.19 -2.02
C THR A 52 -4.95 -26.60 -0.60
N GLN A 53 -5.20 -27.87 -0.24
CA GLN A 53 -4.90 -28.37 1.09
C GLN A 53 -3.39 -28.37 1.40
N ILE A 54 -2.57 -28.75 0.42
CA ILE A 54 -1.11 -28.75 0.57
C ILE A 54 -0.59 -27.33 0.83
N ILE A 55 -1.03 -26.33 0.06
CA ILE A 55 -0.62 -24.95 0.27
C ILE A 55 -1.06 -24.43 1.65
N LEU A 56 -2.28 -24.76 2.10
CA LEU A 56 -2.75 -24.42 3.43
C LEU A 56 -1.86 -25.02 4.52
N TRP A 57 -1.48 -26.28 4.40
CA TRP A 57 -0.58 -26.93 5.36
C TRP A 57 0.81 -26.29 5.37
N GLU A 58 1.37 -25.95 4.21
CA GLU A 58 2.66 -25.29 4.11
C GLU A 58 2.66 -23.95 4.85
N TYR A 59 1.60 -23.14 4.73
CA TYR A 59 1.46 -21.90 5.51
C TYR A 59 1.23 -22.16 7.00
N GLN A 60 0.39 -23.13 7.35
CA GLN A 60 0.08 -23.48 8.75
C GLN A 60 1.30 -23.95 9.50
N GLN A 61 2.15 -24.73 8.86
CA GLN A 61 3.40 -25.25 9.42
C GLN A 61 4.56 -24.26 9.28
N GLN A 62 4.29 -23.06 8.74
CA GLN A 62 5.30 -22.02 8.49
C GLN A 62 6.47 -22.48 7.60
N LEU A 63 6.23 -23.45 6.73
CA LEU A 63 7.19 -23.93 5.73
C LEU A 63 7.26 -22.99 4.51
N ARG A 64 6.31 -22.08 4.42
CA ARG A 64 6.17 -21.08 3.38
C ARG A 64 5.93 -19.72 4.01
N SER A 65 6.80 -18.75 3.75
CA SER A 65 6.71 -17.37 4.25
C SER A 65 6.10 -16.40 3.24
N ASP A 66 6.10 -16.78 1.96
CA ASP A 66 5.61 -15.97 0.85
C ASP A 66 5.07 -16.87 -0.28
N PRO A 67 4.31 -16.31 -1.23
CA PRO A 67 3.71 -17.10 -2.32
C PRO A 67 4.72 -17.69 -3.31
N TYR A 68 5.96 -17.21 -3.32
CA TYR A 68 6.99 -17.68 -4.24
C TYR A 68 7.85 -18.79 -3.65
N SER A 69 7.95 -18.86 -2.31
CA SER A 69 8.66 -19.94 -1.65
C SER A 69 7.95 -21.25 -1.91
N ARG A 70 8.57 -22.10 -2.70
CA ARG A 70 8.13 -23.50 -2.85
C ARG A 70 8.83 -24.34 -1.79
N HIS A 71 8.40 -25.59 -1.72
CA HIS A 71 9.12 -26.63 -1.00
C HIS A 71 10.61 -26.64 -1.38
N GLY A 72 11.44 -27.28 -0.62
CA GLY A 72 12.88 -27.37 -0.91
C GLY A 72 13.73 -26.26 -0.30
N ASN A 73 13.19 -25.39 0.51
CA ASN A 73 13.93 -24.33 1.22
C ASN A 73 14.77 -24.87 2.41
N GLY A 74 15.18 -26.14 2.37
CA GLY A 74 15.87 -26.80 3.45
C GLY A 74 14.94 -27.34 4.54
N HIS A 75 13.64 -27.30 4.32
CA HIS A 75 12.61 -27.88 5.20
C HIS A 75 12.12 -29.21 4.64
N ALA A 76 12.51 -30.30 5.26
CA ALA A 76 12.12 -31.66 4.86
C ALA A 76 10.59 -31.84 4.80
N ASP A 77 9.87 -31.21 5.71
CA ASP A 77 8.40 -31.29 5.77
C ASP A 77 7.72 -30.61 4.58
N ALA A 78 8.28 -29.52 4.05
CA ALA A 78 7.78 -28.87 2.84
C ALA A 78 7.88 -29.79 1.62
N ASP A 79 8.99 -30.47 1.46
CA ASP A 79 9.20 -31.44 0.38
C ASP A 79 8.26 -32.65 0.56
N GLN A 80 7.99 -33.05 1.77
CA GLN A 80 7.07 -34.15 2.07
C GLN A 80 5.65 -33.84 1.60
N TYR A 81 5.11 -32.66 1.90
CA TYR A 81 3.78 -32.28 1.43
C TYR A 81 3.72 -32.17 -0.09
N PHE A 82 4.66 -31.48 -0.70
CA PHE A 82 4.70 -31.32 -2.14
C PHE A 82 4.93 -32.64 -2.89
N SER A 83 5.70 -33.57 -2.33
CA SER A 83 5.99 -34.87 -2.95
C SER A 83 4.73 -35.68 -3.28
N VAL A 84 3.62 -35.40 -2.58
CA VAL A 84 2.32 -36.03 -2.84
C VAL A 84 1.76 -35.65 -4.20
N ILE A 85 2.06 -34.46 -4.72
CA ILE A 85 1.52 -33.94 -5.99
C ILE A 85 2.59 -33.75 -7.06
N ALA A 86 3.86 -33.88 -6.74
CA ALA A 86 4.96 -33.68 -7.69
C ALA A 86 4.79 -34.58 -8.93
N GLY A 87 4.85 -33.98 -10.12
CA GLY A 87 4.65 -34.66 -11.41
C GLY A 87 3.22 -35.10 -11.69
N ARG A 88 2.24 -34.76 -10.84
CA ARG A 88 0.81 -35.10 -11.01
C ARG A 88 0.01 -33.90 -11.50
N PRO A 89 -1.23 -34.11 -12.02
CA PRO A 89 -2.08 -33.00 -12.45
C PRO A 89 -2.31 -31.94 -11.37
N ALA A 90 -2.40 -32.33 -10.09
CA ALA A 90 -2.58 -31.40 -8.97
C ALA A 90 -1.46 -30.35 -8.84
N GLU A 91 -0.24 -30.62 -9.33
CA GLU A 91 0.85 -29.64 -9.36
C GLU A 91 0.49 -28.42 -10.19
N LYS A 92 -0.26 -28.58 -11.28
CA LYS A 92 -0.72 -27.47 -12.11
C LYS A 92 -1.67 -26.54 -11.34
N ALA A 93 -2.57 -27.09 -10.55
CA ALA A 93 -3.45 -26.32 -9.69
C ALA A 93 -2.68 -25.62 -8.58
N TYR A 94 -1.70 -26.29 -7.98
CA TYR A 94 -0.81 -25.74 -6.97
C TYR A 94 -0.04 -24.52 -7.50
N ASP A 95 0.60 -24.63 -8.66
CA ASP A 95 1.34 -23.53 -9.28
C ASP A 95 0.39 -22.38 -9.65
N TRP A 96 -0.80 -22.69 -10.14
CA TRP A 96 -1.80 -21.66 -10.46
C TRP A 96 -2.25 -20.89 -9.21
N ILE A 97 -2.60 -21.59 -8.13
CA ILE A 97 -3.02 -20.94 -6.86
C ILE A 97 -1.91 -20.01 -6.37
N LEU A 98 -0.67 -20.49 -6.33
CA LEU A 98 0.46 -19.68 -5.87
C LEU A 98 0.70 -18.45 -6.75
N ALA A 99 0.54 -18.58 -8.08
CA ALA A 99 0.63 -17.43 -8.98
C ALA A 99 -0.47 -16.39 -8.72
N GLN A 100 -1.70 -16.84 -8.42
CA GLN A 100 -2.79 -15.94 -8.03
C GLN A 100 -2.51 -15.25 -6.69
N VAL A 101 -2.05 -16.00 -5.69
CA VAL A 101 -1.66 -15.47 -4.38
C VAL A 101 -0.54 -14.42 -4.53
N ALA A 102 0.46 -14.71 -5.35
CA ALA A 102 1.55 -13.79 -5.65
C ALA A 102 1.04 -12.50 -6.30
N SER A 103 0.25 -12.62 -7.36
CA SER A 103 -0.34 -11.47 -8.07
C SER A 103 -1.22 -10.62 -7.15
N HIS A 104 -2.01 -11.28 -6.29
CA HIS A 104 -2.87 -10.58 -5.33
C HIS A 104 -2.04 -9.87 -4.24
N SER A 105 -0.92 -10.42 -3.83
CA SER A 105 -0.02 -9.85 -2.82
C SER A 105 0.78 -8.65 -3.35
N THR A 106 0.89 -8.48 -4.66
CA THR A 106 1.55 -7.31 -5.26
C THR A 106 0.79 -6.04 -4.92
N VAL A 107 1.48 -5.03 -4.41
CA VAL A 107 0.91 -3.72 -4.06
C VAL A 107 1.37 -2.64 -5.04
N PRO A 108 0.70 -1.48 -5.13
CA PRO A 108 1.18 -0.38 -5.97
C PRO A 108 2.63 -0.02 -5.67
N SER A 109 3.41 0.25 -6.72
CA SER A 109 4.88 0.43 -6.60
C SER A 109 5.30 1.61 -5.72
N PHE A 110 4.41 2.57 -5.49
CA PHE A 110 4.63 3.72 -4.62
C PHE A 110 4.16 3.49 -3.16
N THR A 111 3.86 2.25 -2.78
CA THR A 111 3.35 1.87 -1.45
C THR A 111 4.16 0.72 -0.86
N SER A 112 3.87 0.33 0.38
CA SER A 112 4.41 -0.87 1.01
C SER A 112 3.30 -1.74 1.58
N SER A 113 3.46 -3.06 1.53
CA SER A 113 2.58 -4.00 2.24
C SER A 113 2.81 -4.01 3.75
N LYS A 114 3.88 -3.35 4.23
CA LYS A 114 4.20 -3.23 5.66
C LYS A 114 4.03 -1.79 6.12
N LYS A 115 3.26 -1.59 7.17
CA LYS A 115 3.01 -0.27 7.77
C LYS A 115 4.28 0.45 8.20
N SER A 116 5.24 -0.28 8.76
CA SER A 116 6.52 0.28 9.22
C SER A 116 7.43 0.74 8.08
N GLU A 117 7.23 0.20 6.87
CA GLU A 117 8.01 0.48 5.66
C GLU A 117 7.24 1.39 4.68
N ALA A 118 6.13 2.01 5.13
CA ALA A 118 5.31 2.89 4.29
C ALA A 118 6.17 4.04 3.73
N PRO A 119 6.28 4.17 2.39
CA PRO A 119 7.01 5.27 1.77
C PRO A 119 6.42 6.61 2.16
N GLU A 120 7.26 7.63 2.24
CA GLU A 120 6.86 9.00 2.49
C GLU A 120 6.86 9.76 1.18
N LEU A 121 5.71 10.29 0.79
CA LEU A 121 5.49 11.03 -0.44
C LEU A 121 5.14 12.48 -0.12
N GLU A 122 5.85 13.41 -0.77
CA GLU A 122 5.70 14.82 -0.54
C GLU A 122 4.89 15.49 -1.66
N LEU A 123 3.75 16.08 -1.31
CA LEU A 123 2.96 16.90 -2.23
C LEU A 123 3.56 18.30 -2.30
N LYS A 124 3.78 18.79 -3.52
CA LYS A 124 4.32 20.12 -3.81
C LYS A 124 3.21 21.14 -4.01
N TRP A 125 3.46 22.39 -3.61
CA TRP A 125 2.51 23.46 -3.84
C TRP A 125 2.42 23.84 -5.32
N ASP A 126 1.22 23.73 -5.88
CA ASP A 126 0.88 24.22 -7.22
C ASP A 126 0.29 25.62 -7.09
N VAL A 127 1.08 26.61 -7.52
CA VAL A 127 0.74 28.05 -7.39
C VAL A 127 -0.50 28.42 -8.20
N GLU A 128 -0.68 27.81 -9.38
CA GLU A 128 -1.79 28.13 -10.27
C GLU A 128 -3.11 27.54 -9.73
N LYS A 129 -3.06 26.29 -9.29
CA LYS A 129 -4.24 25.57 -8.76
C LYS A 129 -4.52 25.84 -7.29
N LYS A 130 -3.56 26.43 -6.57
CA LYS A 130 -3.60 26.69 -5.12
C LYS A 130 -3.94 25.42 -4.31
N VAL A 131 -3.24 24.35 -4.64
CA VAL A 131 -3.33 23.05 -3.95
C VAL A 131 -1.95 22.40 -3.88
N TYR A 132 -1.73 21.56 -2.90
CA TYR A 132 -0.60 20.64 -2.89
C TYR A 132 -0.91 19.48 -3.83
N THR A 133 0.02 19.08 -4.67
CA THR A 133 -0.17 18.02 -5.66
C THR A 133 1.06 17.14 -5.80
N LEU A 134 0.81 15.87 -6.12
CA LEU A 134 1.83 14.89 -6.45
C LEU A 134 1.26 13.91 -7.46
N THR A 135 1.96 13.68 -8.56
CA THR A 135 1.64 12.60 -9.49
C THR A 135 2.68 11.50 -9.36
N VAL A 136 2.22 10.28 -9.20
CA VAL A 136 3.05 9.06 -9.13
C VAL A 136 2.56 8.05 -10.15
N THR A 137 3.49 7.30 -10.70
CA THR A 137 3.20 6.19 -11.63
C THR A 137 3.25 4.87 -10.87
N ASP A 138 2.19 4.09 -10.93
CA ASP A 138 2.21 2.72 -10.45
C ASP A 138 2.72 1.79 -11.55
N THR A 139 3.96 1.34 -11.45
CA THR A 139 4.57 0.40 -12.40
C THR A 139 3.91 -0.98 -12.39
N ASN A 140 3.20 -1.31 -11.31
CA ASN A 140 2.44 -2.56 -11.21
C ASN A 140 1.02 -2.45 -11.81
N ASN A 141 0.61 -1.24 -12.20
CA ASN A 141 -0.69 -0.93 -12.84
C ASN A 141 -1.91 -1.52 -12.09
N LEU A 142 -1.92 -1.41 -10.78
CA LEU A 142 -2.97 -1.95 -9.93
C LEU A 142 -4.09 -0.93 -9.73
N LYS A 143 -5.33 -1.44 -9.60
CA LYS A 143 -6.46 -0.62 -9.15
C LYS A 143 -6.52 -0.63 -7.63
N ILE A 144 -6.57 0.55 -7.03
CA ILE A 144 -6.70 0.72 -5.58
C ILE A 144 -8.11 1.19 -5.23
N ASP A 145 -8.58 0.82 -4.06
CA ASP A 145 -9.79 1.37 -3.47
C ASP A 145 -9.48 2.77 -2.93
N LEU A 146 -10.14 3.76 -3.50
CA LEU A 146 -9.93 5.18 -3.19
C LEU A 146 -10.83 5.67 -2.04
N GLU A 147 -11.72 4.84 -1.53
CA GLU A 147 -12.62 5.19 -0.42
C GLU A 147 -11.84 5.53 0.87
N ALA A 148 -10.65 4.95 1.04
CA ALA A 148 -9.76 5.26 2.19
C ALA A 148 -9.39 6.75 2.30
N LEU A 149 -9.49 7.51 1.21
CA LEU A 149 -9.20 8.95 1.18
C LEU A 149 -10.42 9.82 1.48
N LYS A 150 -11.63 9.26 1.51
CA LYS A 150 -12.82 10.03 1.83
C LYS A 150 -12.73 10.69 3.21
N GLY A 151 -12.89 12.01 3.23
CA GLY A 151 -12.84 12.79 4.46
C GLY A 151 -11.44 13.07 5.02
N SER A 152 -10.38 12.59 4.35
CA SER A 152 -8.98 12.79 4.79
C SER A 152 -8.38 14.14 4.43
N GLY A 153 -9.07 14.93 3.60
CA GLY A 153 -8.52 16.15 3.01
C GLY A 153 -7.60 15.92 1.81
N VAL A 154 -7.34 14.66 1.46
CA VAL A 154 -6.60 14.27 0.25
C VAL A 154 -7.59 13.74 -0.79
N SER A 155 -7.50 14.26 -1.99
CA SER A 155 -8.24 13.76 -3.17
C SER A 155 -7.29 13.08 -4.12
N VAL A 156 -7.79 12.14 -4.91
CA VAL A 156 -6.99 11.46 -5.91
C VAL A 156 -7.76 11.34 -7.22
N THR A 157 -7.05 11.49 -8.31
CA THR A 157 -7.51 11.15 -9.66
C THR A 157 -6.57 10.12 -10.27
N ARG A 158 -7.12 9.25 -11.13
CA ARG A 158 -6.34 8.23 -11.82
C ARG A 158 -6.49 8.37 -13.31
N ASN A 159 -5.38 8.31 -14.02
CA ASN A 159 -5.32 8.24 -15.48
C ASN A 159 -4.35 7.10 -15.86
N GLY A 160 -4.90 5.99 -16.38
CA GLY A 160 -4.11 4.79 -16.64
C GLY A 160 -3.46 4.25 -15.36
N ASN A 161 -2.13 4.27 -15.31
CA ASN A 161 -1.33 3.88 -14.14
C ASN A 161 -0.78 5.08 -13.35
N GLU A 162 -1.17 6.30 -13.70
CA GLU A 162 -0.81 7.50 -12.97
C GLU A 162 -1.87 7.87 -11.95
N TYR A 163 -1.43 8.16 -10.73
CA TYR A 163 -2.24 8.64 -9.62
C TYR A 163 -1.80 10.06 -9.27
N THR A 164 -2.74 11.01 -9.35
CA THR A 164 -2.50 12.40 -8.92
C THR A 164 -3.23 12.65 -7.61
N PHE A 165 -2.46 12.83 -6.56
CA PHE A 165 -2.93 13.17 -5.22
C PHE A 165 -2.94 14.69 -5.07
N THR A 166 -4.01 15.23 -4.47
CA THR A 166 -4.14 16.67 -4.21
C THR A 166 -4.66 16.91 -2.80
N SER A 167 -4.18 17.97 -2.15
CA SER A 167 -4.68 18.43 -0.85
C SER A 167 -4.73 19.95 -0.83
N ARG A 168 -5.76 20.49 -0.20
CA ARG A 168 -5.83 21.94 0.16
C ARG A 168 -5.32 22.19 1.57
N GLN A 169 -5.11 21.14 2.33
CA GLN A 169 -4.62 21.21 3.71
C GLN A 169 -3.12 20.95 3.75
N MET A 170 -2.40 21.73 4.54
CA MET A 170 -1.00 21.48 4.84
C MET A 170 -0.89 20.27 5.81
N MET A 171 0.00 19.36 5.48
CA MET A 171 0.37 18.23 6.32
C MET A 171 1.85 18.38 6.68
N MET A 172 2.15 18.98 7.83
CA MET A 172 3.53 19.23 8.26
C MET A 172 4.24 17.93 8.64
N ASP A 173 3.52 17.03 9.31
CA ASP A 173 3.99 15.69 9.65
C ASP A 173 3.43 14.67 8.66
N PRO A 174 4.17 13.60 8.37
CA PRO A 174 3.71 12.54 7.50
C PRO A 174 2.45 11.84 8.05
N VAL A 175 1.36 11.89 7.31
CA VAL A 175 0.09 11.24 7.64
C VAL A 175 0.05 9.88 6.94
N LEU A 176 -0.16 8.83 7.73
CA LEU A 176 -0.24 7.46 7.23
C LEU A 176 -1.63 7.15 6.67
N PHE A 177 -1.65 6.60 5.46
CA PHE A 177 -2.87 6.10 4.81
C PHE A 177 -2.75 4.60 4.58
N GLU A 178 -3.87 3.91 4.82
CA GLU A 178 -4.05 2.50 4.52
C GLU A 178 -5.04 2.38 3.36
N PHE A 179 -4.64 1.64 2.33
CA PHE A 179 -5.47 1.36 1.16
C PHE A 179 -5.70 -0.13 1.01
N ARG A 180 -6.71 -0.47 0.21
CA ARG A 180 -6.99 -1.84 -0.25
C ARG A 180 -7.10 -1.88 -1.76
N LYS A 181 -6.99 -3.07 -2.32
CA LYS A 181 -7.28 -3.26 -3.74
C LYS A 181 -8.79 -3.17 -3.97
N ASN A 182 -9.17 -2.61 -5.10
CA ASN A 182 -10.57 -2.64 -5.53
C ASN A 182 -10.89 -4.01 -6.14
N ILE A 183 -10.94 -5.03 -5.29
CA ILE A 183 -11.31 -6.40 -5.67
C ILE A 183 -12.54 -6.77 -4.85
N PRO A 184 -13.66 -7.11 -5.48
CA PRO A 184 -14.83 -7.57 -4.76
C PRO A 184 -14.49 -8.92 -4.11
N VAL A 185 -14.40 -8.94 -2.79
CA VAL A 185 -14.22 -10.15 -1.99
C VAL A 185 -15.50 -10.42 -1.26
N ALA A 186 -16.05 -11.60 -1.48
CA ALA A 186 -17.25 -12.03 -0.79
C ALA A 186 -16.89 -12.72 0.53
N ASN A 187 -17.40 -12.19 1.62
CA ASN A 187 -17.56 -12.82 2.92
C ASN A 187 -16.32 -12.94 3.82
N ASP A 188 -16.54 -12.75 5.10
CA ASP A 188 -15.58 -13.06 6.15
C ASP A 188 -15.25 -14.56 6.19
N MET A 189 -14.00 -14.85 6.55
CA MET A 189 -13.57 -16.23 6.77
C MET A 189 -14.26 -16.79 8.02
N LEU A 190 -14.84 -17.98 7.88
CA LEU A 190 -15.33 -18.78 8.99
C LEU A 190 -14.39 -19.94 9.25
N ILE A 191 -14.06 -20.15 10.49
CA ILE A 191 -13.19 -21.23 10.95
C ILE A 191 -13.98 -22.10 11.91
N TRP A 192 -13.97 -23.41 11.66
CA TRP A 192 -14.58 -24.39 12.54
C TRP A 192 -13.51 -25.28 13.14
N GLY A 193 -13.40 -25.28 14.45
CA GLY A 193 -12.49 -26.11 15.19
C GLY A 193 -13.23 -27.13 16.08
N ARG A 194 -12.61 -28.28 16.26
CA ARG A 194 -12.98 -29.31 17.26
C ARG A 194 -11.70 -29.92 17.80
N PRO A 195 -11.53 -30.02 19.13
CA PRO A 195 -10.34 -30.67 19.71
C PRO A 195 -10.13 -32.08 19.15
N GLY A 196 -8.91 -32.37 18.70
CA GLY A 196 -8.53 -33.65 18.12
C GLY A 196 -8.97 -33.89 16.67
N TYR A 197 -9.53 -32.87 15.99
CA TYR A 197 -9.93 -32.92 14.58
C TYR A 197 -9.30 -31.76 13.79
N GLN A 198 -9.19 -31.99 12.49
CA GLN A 198 -8.68 -30.96 11.59
C GLN A 198 -9.60 -29.71 11.60
N THR A 199 -9.01 -28.55 11.72
CA THR A 199 -9.71 -27.26 11.57
C THR A 199 -10.17 -27.08 10.12
N MET A 200 -11.42 -26.70 9.95
CA MET A 200 -12.00 -26.39 8.64
C MET A 200 -12.16 -24.88 8.48
N MET A 201 -11.94 -24.39 7.28
CA MET A 201 -12.09 -22.98 6.94
C MET A 201 -12.96 -22.84 5.70
N THR A 202 -13.77 -21.77 5.66
CA THR A 202 -14.55 -21.40 4.49
C THR A 202 -14.70 -19.88 4.41
N GLY A 203 -14.79 -19.35 3.18
CA GLY A 203 -14.83 -17.92 2.93
C GLY A 203 -13.45 -17.28 3.16
N ALA A 204 -13.32 -16.06 2.74
CA ALA A 204 -12.16 -15.21 3.04
C ALA A 204 -12.51 -13.74 2.75
N SER A 205 -11.99 -12.82 3.55
CA SER A 205 -11.93 -11.40 3.21
C SER A 205 -10.55 -11.07 2.63
N ASP A 206 -10.47 -10.04 1.78
CA ASP A 206 -9.18 -9.63 1.22
C ASP A 206 -8.23 -9.17 2.35
N PRO A 207 -7.11 -9.89 2.60
CA PRO A 207 -6.19 -9.56 3.67
C PRO A 207 -5.15 -8.51 3.26
N VAL A 208 -5.14 -8.07 2.00
CA VAL A 208 -4.06 -7.23 1.47
C VAL A 208 -4.38 -5.77 1.65
N SER A 209 -3.80 -5.18 2.68
CA SER A 209 -3.67 -3.73 2.85
C SER A 209 -2.29 -3.27 2.37
N PHE A 210 -2.20 -2.02 1.97
CA PHE A 210 -0.94 -1.37 1.65
C PHE A 210 -0.94 0.08 2.14
N PHE A 211 0.26 0.60 2.36
CA PHE A 211 0.46 1.80 3.15
C PHE A 211 1.32 2.81 2.40
N VAL A 212 1.00 4.08 2.58
CA VAL A 212 1.80 5.22 2.15
C VAL A 212 1.65 6.34 3.17
N LYS A 213 2.65 7.18 3.30
CA LYS A 213 2.57 8.41 4.09
C LYS A 213 2.58 9.59 3.13
N PHE A 214 1.68 10.53 3.35
CA PHE A 214 1.73 11.83 2.66
C PHE A 214 2.13 12.92 3.63
N LYS A 215 3.00 13.80 3.16
CA LYS A 215 3.25 15.11 3.74
C LYS A 215 3.17 16.16 2.64
N THR A 216 3.07 17.42 3.02
CA THR A 216 3.15 18.52 2.06
C THR A 216 4.49 19.23 2.16
N GLU A 217 4.92 19.83 1.07
CA GLU A 217 5.99 20.81 1.10
C GLU A 217 5.64 21.92 2.10
N THR A 218 6.54 22.16 3.04
CA THR A 218 6.28 23.10 4.14
C THR A 218 6.71 24.52 3.74
N TYR A 219 7.84 24.66 3.06
CA TYR A 219 8.39 25.96 2.69
C TYR A 219 8.69 26.02 1.19
N GLY A 220 8.29 27.13 0.56
CA GLY A 220 8.81 27.56 -0.73
C GLY A 220 10.02 28.47 -0.56
N THR A 221 10.80 28.66 -1.63
CA THR A 221 11.87 29.66 -1.65
C THR A 221 11.43 30.85 -2.49
N ALA A 222 11.20 31.99 -1.83
CA ALA A 222 11.03 33.25 -2.53
C ALA A 222 12.41 33.78 -2.93
N LYS A 223 12.60 34.09 -4.22
CA LYS A 223 13.81 34.69 -4.75
C LYS A 223 13.51 36.09 -5.23
N LEU A 224 14.18 37.07 -4.65
CA LEU A 224 14.13 38.49 -5.05
C LEU A 224 15.44 38.85 -5.74
N VAL A 225 15.34 39.61 -6.82
CA VAL A 225 16.51 40.12 -7.55
C VAL A 225 16.35 41.61 -7.70
N LYS A 226 17.23 42.39 -7.08
CA LYS A 226 17.34 43.83 -7.25
C LYS A 226 18.19 44.15 -8.48
N THR A 227 17.65 44.94 -9.36
CA THR A 227 18.38 45.56 -10.48
C THR A 227 18.42 47.07 -10.32
N SER A 228 19.50 47.71 -10.77
CA SER A 228 19.64 49.15 -10.71
C SER A 228 20.52 49.64 -11.86
N GLU A 229 20.20 50.80 -12.42
CA GLU A 229 20.95 51.42 -13.51
C GLU A 229 22.32 51.95 -13.03
N ASP A 230 22.43 52.33 -11.77
CA ASP A 230 23.66 52.81 -11.13
C ASP A 230 24.55 51.67 -10.59
N GLY A 231 24.13 50.43 -10.74
CA GLY A 231 24.85 49.25 -10.28
C GLY A 231 24.76 49.00 -8.77
N ILE A 232 24.05 49.82 -8.01
CA ILE A 232 23.87 49.61 -6.55
C ILE A 232 22.80 48.57 -6.32
N VAL A 233 23.19 47.35 -6.01
CA VAL A 233 22.29 46.21 -5.78
C VAL A 233 22.47 45.54 -4.41
N SER A 234 23.61 45.77 -3.76
CA SER A 234 23.96 45.20 -2.45
C SER A 234 23.49 46.11 -1.30
N GLY A 235 23.14 45.49 -0.17
CA GLY A 235 22.76 46.20 1.05
C GLY A 235 21.39 46.91 1.00
N ILE A 236 20.56 46.61 0.02
CA ILE A 236 19.21 47.17 -0.11
C ILE A 236 18.25 46.35 0.72
N THR A 237 17.56 46.98 1.65
CA THR A 237 16.58 46.36 2.53
C THR A 237 15.20 46.38 1.89
N PHE A 238 14.55 45.22 1.87
CA PHE A 238 13.15 45.03 1.49
C PHE A 238 12.36 44.56 2.70
N HIS A 239 11.11 44.98 2.73
CA HIS A 239 10.16 44.58 3.76
C HIS A 239 9.17 43.55 3.15
N ILE A 240 9.16 42.33 3.70
CA ILE A 240 8.22 41.28 3.29
C ILE A 240 7.08 41.26 4.30
N SER A 241 5.85 41.51 3.85
CA SER A 241 4.66 41.49 4.68
C SER A 241 3.57 40.67 4.02
N GLY A 242 2.74 39.98 4.82
CA GLY A 242 1.63 39.19 4.28
C GLY A 242 1.10 38.18 5.26
N THR A 243 0.36 37.19 4.73
CA THR A 243 -0.24 36.13 5.53
C THR A 243 0.09 34.82 4.89
N ASP A 244 0.56 33.87 5.71
CA ASP A 244 0.81 32.49 5.28
C ASP A 244 -0.48 31.66 5.20
N ILE A 245 -0.37 30.45 4.66
CA ILE A 245 -1.51 29.52 4.50
C ILE A 245 -2.13 29.08 5.83
N LEU A 246 -1.41 29.21 6.95
CA LEU A 246 -1.90 28.92 8.29
C LEU A 246 -2.59 30.11 8.94
N GLY A 247 -2.60 31.28 8.25
CA GLY A 247 -3.17 32.52 8.76
C GLY A 247 -2.23 33.33 9.64
N ASN A 248 -0.94 32.98 9.71
CA ASN A 248 0.03 33.76 10.46
C ASN A 248 0.44 34.98 9.67
N GLU A 249 0.56 36.12 10.37
CA GLU A 249 1.13 37.32 9.79
C GLU A 249 2.65 37.20 9.68
N VAL A 250 3.18 37.56 8.52
CA VAL A 250 4.61 37.66 8.24
C VAL A 250 4.95 39.14 8.07
N ASN A 251 5.98 39.59 8.78
CA ASN A 251 6.44 40.95 8.76
C ASN A 251 7.95 40.96 9.03
N GLU A 252 8.75 40.90 7.97
CA GLU A 252 10.19 40.73 8.05
C GLU A 252 10.96 41.64 7.15
N GLU A 253 12.13 42.11 7.59
CA GLU A 253 13.11 42.83 6.76
C GLU A 253 14.16 41.85 6.24
N VAL A 254 14.49 41.97 4.96
CA VAL A 254 15.50 41.17 4.28
C VAL A 254 16.40 42.10 3.43
N THR A 255 17.70 41.81 3.42
CA THR A 255 18.68 42.70 2.77
C THR A 255 19.40 41.96 1.64
N THR A 256 19.60 42.62 0.50
CA THR A 256 20.28 42.04 -0.66
C THR A 256 21.75 41.77 -0.38
N GLY A 257 22.23 40.60 -0.81
CA GLY A 257 23.65 40.31 -0.85
C GLY A 257 24.41 41.06 -1.95
N GLU A 258 25.71 40.81 -2.08
CA GLU A 258 26.59 41.47 -3.06
C GLU A 258 26.12 41.32 -4.51
N ASN A 259 25.44 40.23 -4.82
CA ASN A 259 24.86 39.95 -6.13
C ASN A 259 23.44 40.51 -6.34
N GLY A 260 22.95 41.32 -5.40
CA GLY A 260 21.59 41.87 -5.45
C GLY A 260 20.48 40.88 -5.22
N GLN A 261 20.78 39.68 -4.73
CA GLN A 261 19.81 38.61 -4.54
C GLN A 261 19.47 38.39 -3.07
N ILE A 262 18.23 37.97 -2.84
CA ILE A 262 17.73 37.49 -1.56
C ILE A 262 17.02 36.15 -1.84
N GLU A 263 17.30 35.15 -1.03
CA GLU A 263 16.53 33.88 -0.98
C GLU A 263 15.96 33.73 0.43
N LYS A 264 14.63 33.65 0.50
CA LYS A 264 13.91 33.51 1.76
C LYS A 264 12.99 32.29 1.69
N LYS A 265 13.07 31.42 2.71
CA LYS A 265 12.10 30.33 2.87
C LYS A 265 10.85 30.87 3.54
N LEU A 266 9.71 30.68 2.87
CA LEU A 266 8.40 31.11 3.34
C LEU A 266 7.41 29.95 3.21
N LEU A 267 6.43 29.88 4.11
CA LEU A 267 5.26 29.03 3.90
C LEU A 267 4.49 29.53 2.66
N PRO A 268 3.73 28.68 1.97
CA PRO A 268 2.78 29.16 0.97
C PRO A 268 1.87 30.24 1.54
N GLY A 269 1.65 31.33 0.79
CA GLY A 269 0.89 32.46 1.30
C GLY A 269 0.78 33.57 0.27
N THR A 270 0.27 34.71 0.68
CA THR A 270 0.22 35.95 -0.10
C THR A 270 1.12 36.99 0.56
N TYR A 271 2.15 37.44 -0.15
CA TYR A 271 3.15 38.34 0.39
C TYR A 271 3.31 39.56 -0.53
N LEU A 272 3.57 40.69 0.09
CA LEU A 272 4.02 41.92 -0.53
C LEU A 272 5.50 42.14 -0.20
N VAL A 273 6.23 42.73 -1.14
CA VAL A 273 7.65 43.09 -0.99
C VAL A 273 7.84 44.54 -1.37
#